data_3ca9430d9be3353d325805f0c1305979
#
_entry.id   3ca9430d9be3353d325805f0c1305979
#
_cell.length_a   1.000
_cell.length_b   1.000
_cell.length_c   1.000
_cell.angle_alpha   90.00
_cell.angle_beta   90.00
_cell.angle_gamma   90.00
#
_symmetry.space_group_name_H-M   'P 1'
#
loop_
_entity.id
_entity.type
_entity.pdbx_description
1 polymer ?
#
loop_
_entity_poly.entity_id
_entity_poly.type
_entity_poly.pdbx_seq_one_letter_code
_entity_poly.pdbx_strand_id
1 'polypeptide(L)'
;KELTAAALHQADQPSGATKLAQIAISRKDVKTAELWFSKALKWDATSSVVHRDYAVFLASQGRSREAVDQMQEAVRLAPRDANLWYLLGLGQIENNDESGALESFNEALKIEPSFIRALFNRALLNEKVGRLEQALQDLENCSSLEKGNADIPFTLAVMLYRNGRYREAAEALRRDPGHARARQILESASRHGR
;
A
#
# COMPACT_ATOMS: atom_id res chain seq x y z
N LYS A 1 4.49 15.09 27.88
CA LYS A 1 3.98 14.81 29.27
C LYS A 1 2.45 14.93 29.32
N GLU A 2 1.86 16.01 28.77
CA GLU A 2 0.39 16.24 28.82
C GLU A 2 -0.41 15.19 28.02
N LEU A 3 0.02 14.81 26.82
CA LEU A 3 -0.61 13.76 26.01
C LEU A 3 -0.65 12.39 26.73
N THR A 4 0.37 12.10 27.56
CA THR A 4 0.43 10.86 28.33
C THR A 4 -0.57 10.89 29.48
N ALA A 5 -0.76 12.03 30.14
CA ALA A 5 -1.75 12.19 31.21
C ALA A 5 -3.19 12.08 30.69
N ALA A 6 -3.50 12.75 29.57
CA ALA A 6 -4.81 12.66 28.92
C ALA A 6 -5.13 11.23 28.43
N ALA A 7 -4.13 10.52 27.87
CA ALA A 7 -4.30 9.14 27.44
C ALA A 7 -4.49 8.18 28.62
N LEU A 8 -3.80 8.42 29.74
CA LEU A 8 -3.99 7.65 30.98
C LEU A 8 -5.36 7.84 31.60
N HIS A 9 -5.92 9.06 31.51
CA HIS A 9 -7.29 9.34 31.96
C HIS A 9 -8.36 8.64 31.11
N GLN A 10 -8.01 8.25 29.88
CA GLN A 10 -8.87 7.50 28.96
C GLN A 10 -8.39 6.05 28.77
N ALA A 11 -7.49 5.59 29.66
CA ALA A 11 -6.86 4.27 29.54
C ALA A 11 -7.85 3.09 29.61
N ASP A 12 -9.03 3.34 30.14
CA ASP A 12 -10.12 2.35 30.24
C ASP A 12 -11.03 2.34 28.99
N GLN A 13 -10.62 3.04 27.92
CA GLN A 13 -11.32 3.07 26.62
C GLN A 13 -10.41 2.63 25.48
N PRO A 14 -10.93 1.99 24.45
CA PRO A 14 -10.14 1.53 23.30
C PRO A 14 -9.30 2.63 22.66
N SER A 15 -9.86 3.83 22.51
CA SER A 15 -9.18 4.99 21.94
C SER A 15 -8.00 5.49 22.79
N GLY A 16 -8.12 5.44 24.11
CA GLY A 16 -7.04 5.79 25.03
C GLY A 16 -5.91 4.77 25.00
N ALA A 17 -6.25 3.48 24.97
CA ALA A 17 -5.29 2.40 24.84
C ALA A 17 -4.51 2.48 23.52
N THR A 18 -5.19 2.76 22.40
CA THR A 18 -4.51 2.93 21.11
C THR A 18 -3.52 4.10 21.13
N LYS A 19 -3.89 5.23 21.74
CA LYS A 19 -2.97 6.37 21.93
C LYS A 19 -1.76 6.00 22.79
N LEU A 20 -1.94 5.23 23.85
CA LEU A 20 -0.85 4.75 24.69
C LEU A 20 0.06 3.77 23.95
N ALA A 21 -0.50 2.91 23.09
CA ALA A 21 0.27 2.07 22.21
C ALA A 21 1.14 2.91 21.24
N GLN A 22 0.58 3.95 20.61
CA GLN A 22 1.30 4.86 19.73
C GLN A 22 2.43 5.60 20.45
N ILE A 23 2.20 6.05 21.70
CA ILE A 23 3.25 6.65 22.54
C ILE A 23 4.36 5.63 22.84
N ALA A 24 4.02 4.38 23.15
CA ALA A 24 5.01 3.33 23.37
C ALA A 24 5.81 3.04 22.09
N ILE A 25 5.18 3.00 20.92
CA ILE A 25 5.85 2.86 19.62
C ILE A 25 6.86 3.99 19.40
N SER A 26 6.47 5.25 19.64
CA SER A 26 7.39 6.40 19.50
C SER A 26 8.60 6.33 20.41
N ARG A 27 8.48 5.63 21.54
CA ARG A 27 9.56 5.34 22.52
C ARG A 27 10.33 4.05 22.23
N LYS A 28 9.98 3.34 21.16
CA LYS A 28 10.52 2.01 20.81
C LYS A 28 10.28 0.95 21.90
N ASP A 29 9.27 1.14 22.73
CA ASP A 29 8.86 0.17 23.75
C ASP A 29 7.82 -0.80 23.18
N VAL A 30 8.32 -1.82 22.51
CA VAL A 30 7.54 -2.84 21.81
C VAL A 30 6.59 -3.58 22.78
N LYS A 31 7.08 -3.95 23.98
CA LYS A 31 6.29 -4.70 24.97
C LYS A 31 5.08 -3.90 25.46
N THR A 32 5.32 -2.64 25.77
CA THR A 32 4.25 -1.75 26.23
C THR A 32 3.26 -1.45 25.11
N ALA A 33 3.71 -1.28 23.87
CA ALA A 33 2.83 -1.10 22.71
C ALA A 33 1.90 -2.30 22.53
N GLU A 34 2.43 -3.51 22.54
CA GLU A 34 1.68 -4.76 22.40
C GLU A 34 0.66 -4.96 23.54
N LEU A 35 1.07 -4.67 24.78
CA LEU A 35 0.17 -4.71 25.93
C LEU A 35 -1.05 -3.79 25.73
N TRP A 36 -0.84 -2.58 25.21
CA TRP A 36 -1.92 -1.62 25.02
C TRP A 36 -2.83 -1.99 23.85
N PHE A 37 -2.32 -2.53 22.75
CA PHE A 37 -3.16 -3.08 21.67
C PHE A 37 -4.01 -4.27 22.17
N SER A 38 -3.40 -5.18 22.93
CA SER A 38 -4.13 -6.31 23.53
C SER A 38 -5.24 -5.84 24.47
N LYS A 39 -5.02 -4.80 25.25
CA LYS A 39 -6.05 -4.19 26.11
C LYS A 39 -7.15 -3.54 25.26
N ALA A 40 -6.79 -2.77 24.23
CA ALA A 40 -7.75 -2.12 23.35
C ALA A 40 -8.70 -3.15 22.72
N LEU A 41 -8.18 -4.27 22.23
CA LEU A 41 -8.98 -5.36 21.65
C LEU A 41 -9.82 -6.12 22.69
N LYS A 42 -9.41 -6.17 23.97
CA LYS A 42 -10.25 -6.71 25.03
C LYS A 42 -11.47 -5.84 25.34
N TRP A 43 -11.34 -4.52 25.22
CA TRP A 43 -12.44 -3.57 25.44
C TRP A 43 -13.36 -3.45 24.23
N ASP A 44 -12.79 -3.48 23.03
CA ASP A 44 -13.56 -3.44 21.78
C ASP A 44 -12.92 -4.30 20.70
N ALA A 45 -13.32 -5.56 20.67
CA ALA A 45 -12.89 -6.50 19.64
C ALA A 45 -13.53 -6.24 18.26
N THR A 46 -14.41 -5.23 18.16
CA THR A 46 -15.11 -4.89 16.91
C THR A 46 -14.60 -3.59 16.27
N SER A 47 -13.55 -3.01 16.83
CA SER A 47 -12.94 -1.79 16.29
C SER A 47 -11.99 -2.10 15.12
N SER A 48 -12.43 -1.86 13.89
CA SER A 48 -11.59 -1.99 12.68
C SER A 48 -10.34 -1.12 12.76
N VAL A 49 -10.43 0.03 13.43
CA VAL A 49 -9.29 0.96 13.63
C VAL A 49 -8.22 0.34 14.53
N VAL A 50 -8.61 -0.32 15.63
CA VAL A 50 -7.65 -0.96 16.53
C VAL A 50 -6.95 -2.12 15.83
N HIS A 51 -7.70 -2.96 15.12
CA HIS A 51 -7.14 -4.05 14.33
C HIS A 51 -6.16 -3.54 13.27
N ARG A 52 -6.51 -2.50 12.52
CA ARG A 52 -5.62 -1.85 11.54
C ARG A 52 -4.32 -1.34 12.19
N ASP A 53 -4.44 -0.57 13.27
CA ASP A 53 -3.28 0.04 13.92
C ASP A 53 -2.37 -1.03 14.54
N TYR A 54 -2.94 -2.09 15.07
CA TYR A 54 -2.19 -3.24 15.57
C TYR A 54 -1.50 -4.00 14.43
N ALA A 55 -2.19 -4.21 13.31
CA ALA A 55 -1.60 -4.81 12.11
C ALA A 55 -0.38 -4.03 11.61
N VAL A 56 -0.48 -2.70 11.50
CA VAL A 56 0.63 -1.83 11.10
C VAL A 56 1.81 -1.94 12.08
N PHE A 57 1.52 -1.99 13.38
CA PHE A 57 2.55 -2.20 14.39
C PHE A 57 3.24 -3.57 14.21
N LEU A 58 2.48 -4.65 14.07
CA LEU A 58 3.02 -6.01 13.87
C LEU A 58 3.90 -6.10 12.62
N ALA A 59 3.47 -5.50 11.51
CA ALA A 59 4.25 -5.41 10.28
C ALA A 59 5.59 -4.69 10.52
N SER A 60 5.58 -3.58 11.27
CA SER A 60 6.81 -2.85 11.63
C SER A 60 7.79 -3.68 12.48
N GLN A 61 7.31 -4.73 13.14
CA GLN A 61 8.13 -5.69 13.91
C GLN A 61 8.53 -6.94 13.10
N GLY A 62 8.22 -6.98 11.78
CA GLY A 62 8.50 -8.14 10.92
C GLY A 62 7.55 -9.34 11.14
N ARG A 63 6.46 -9.14 11.88
CA ARG A 63 5.44 -10.18 12.18
C ARG A 63 4.34 -10.16 11.12
N SER A 64 4.74 -10.35 9.86
CA SER A 64 3.87 -10.11 8.69
C SER A 64 2.63 -11.01 8.66
N ARG A 65 2.71 -12.26 9.13
CA ARG A 65 1.52 -13.16 9.20
C ARG A 65 0.49 -12.63 10.16
N GLU A 66 0.89 -12.29 11.37
CA GLU A 66 -0.01 -11.77 12.40
C GLU A 66 -0.58 -10.40 11.98
N ALA A 67 0.21 -9.59 11.28
CA ALA A 67 -0.27 -8.35 10.69
C ALA A 67 -1.39 -8.58 9.68
N VAL A 68 -1.26 -9.57 8.80
CA VAL A 68 -2.30 -9.95 7.84
C VAL A 68 -3.56 -10.43 8.57
N ASP A 69 -3.43 -11.27 9.60
CA ASP A 69 -4.58 -11.75 10.38
C ASP A 69 -5.36 -10.58 11.00
N GLN A 70 -4.65 -9.61 11.59
CA GLN A 70 -5.29 -8.42 12.16
C GLN A 70 -5.92 -7.53 11.07
N MET A 71 -5.29 -7.41 9.91
CA MET A 71 -5.83 -6.60 8.81
C MET A 71 -7.07 -7.26 8.19
N GLN A 72 -7.11 -8.59 8.11
CA GLN A 72 -8.32 -9.34 7.69
C GLN A 72 -9.50 -9.07 8.62
N GLU A 73 -9.28 -9.03 9.95
CA GLU A 73 -10.32 -8.64 10.89
C GLU A 73 -10.77 -7.19 10.70
N ALA A 74 -9.84 -6.26 10.45
CA ALA A 74 -10.18 -4.87 10.16
C ALA A 74 -11.08 -4.76 8.92
N VAL A 75 -10.74 -5.45 7.84
CA VAL A 75 -11.55 -5.51 6.60
C VAL A 75 -12.91 -6.16 6.84
N ARG A 76 -12.99 -7.25 7.60
CA ARG A 76 -14.25 -7.91 7.95
C ARG A 76 -15.20 -6.97 8.70
N LEU A 77 -14.66 -6.12 9.57
CA LEU A 77 -15.42 -5.16 10.37
C LEU A 77 -15.83 -3.91 9.58
N ALA A 78 -15.02 -3.49 8.60
CA ALA A 78 -15.27 -2.32 7.76
C ALA A 78 -15.05 -2.63 6.26
N PRO A 79 -15.89 -3.48 5.64
CA PRO A 79 -15.65 -4.01 4.29
C PRO A 79 -15.77 -2.96 3.17
N ARG A 80 -16.26 -1.76 3.46
CA ARG A 80 -16.37 -0.65 2.49
C ARG A 80 -15.23 0.38 2.61
N ASP A 81 -14.20 0.09 3.39
CA ASP A 81 -13.03 0.95 3.50
C ASP A 81 -11.96 0.48 2.50
N ALA A 82 -11.81 1.21 1.39
CA ALA A 82 -10.83 0.90 0.34
C ALA A 82 -9.38 0.89 0.86
N ASN A 83 -9.08 1.74 1.86
CA ASN A 83 -7.75 1.81 2.41
C ASN A 83 -7.38 0.56 3.24
N LEU A 84 -8.34 -0.06 3.92
CA LEU A 84 -8.10 -1.31 4.64
C LEU A 84 -7.78 -2.46 3.67
N TRP A 85 -8.53 -2.57 2.57
CA TRP A 85 -8.24 -3.53 1.51
C TRP A 85 -6.87 -3.30 0.88
N TYR A 86 -6.52 -2.04 0.63
CA TYR A 86 -5.18 -1.69 0.12
C TYR A 86 -4.07 -2.12 1.09
N LEU A 87 -4.22 -1.84 2.39
CA LEU A 87 -3.24 -2.23 3.42
C LEU A 87 -3.15 -3.75 3.58
N LEU A 88 -4.27 -4.47 3.46
CA LEU A 88 -4.28 -5.93 3.43
C LEU A 88 -3.45 -6.45 2.26
N GLY A 89 -3.65 -5.91 1.06
CA GLY A 89 -2.87 -6.28 -0.13
C GLY A 89 -1.36 -6.06 0.05
N LEU A 90 -0.95 -4.96 0.69
CA LEU A 90 0.46 -4.72 1.00
C LEU A 90 1.02 -5.77 1.98
N GLY A 91 0.30 -6.09 3.05
CA GLY A 91 0.72 -7.13 3.99
C GLY A 91 0.80 -8.52 3.35
N GLN A 92 -0.09 -8.83 2.41
CA GLN A 92 -0.07 -10.08 1.66
C GLN A 92 1.13 -10.18 0.72
N ILE A 93 1.56 -9.06 0.07
CA ILE A 93 2.81 -9.02 -0.69
C ILE A 93 4.02 -9.35 0.21
N GLU A 94 4.09 -8.75 1.40
CA GLU A 94 5.17 -9.04 2.36
C GLU A 94 5.18 -10.49 2.82
N ASN A 95 4.02 -11.13 2.81
CA ASN A 95 3.83 -12.55 3.14
C ASN A 95 4.01 -13.49 1.93
N ASN A 96 4.37 -12.96 0.75
CA ASN A 96 4.47 -13.67 -0.53
C ASN A 96 3.14 -14.31 -1.00
N ASP A 97 2.00 -13.74 -0.59
CA ASP A 97 0.67 -14.10 -1.08
C ASP A 97 0.25 -13.14 -2.20
N GLU A 98 0.78 -13.36 -3.40
CA GLU A 98 0.53 -12.51 -4.56
C GLU A 98 -0.93 -12.59 -5.05
N SER A 99 -1.55 -13.75 -4.93
CA SER A 99 -2.96 -13.93 -5.33
C SER A 99 -3.91 -13.19 -4.41
N GLY A 100 -3.72 -13.34 -3.10
CA GLY A 100 -4.50 -12.60 -2.11
C GLY A 100 -4.32 -11.09 -2.24
N ALA A 101 -3.09 -10.64 -2.50
CA ALA A 101 -2.81 -9.21 -2.71
C ALA A 101 -3.55 -8.63 -3.94
N LEU A 102 -3.59 -9.37 -5.05
CA LEU A 102 -4.37 -8.96 -6.23
C LEU A 102 -5.87 -8.87 -5.92
N GLU A 103 -6.41 -9.83 -5.18
CA GLU A 103 -7.81 -9.81 -4.75
C GLU A 103 -8.09 -8.58 -3.86
N SER A 104 -7.22 -8.32 -2.90
CA SER A 104 -7.35 -7.18 -1.99
C SER A 104 -7.27 -5.84 -2.73
N PHE A 105 -6.35 -5.66 -3.68
CA PHE A 105 -6.31 -4.46 -4.50
C PHE A 105 -7.54 -4.33 -5.41
N ASN A 106 -8.07 -5.44 -5.93
CA ASN A 106 -9.31 -5.42 -6.70
C ASN A 106 -10.50 -4.96 -5.84
N GLU A 107 -10.63 -5.43 -4.62
CA GLU A 107 -11.69 -4.97 -3.70
C GLU A 107 -11.52 -3.48 -3.37
N ALA A 108 -10.29 -3.02 -3.09
CA ALA A 108 -10.02 -1.59 -2.89
C ALA A 108 -10.50 -0.75 -4.09
N LEU A 109 -10.20 -1.20 -5.32
CA LEU A 109 -10.54 -0.48 -6.54
C LEU A 109 -12.00 -0.62 -6.97
N LYS A 110 -12.73 -1.63 -6.50
CA LYS A 110 -14.20 -1.68 -6.63
C LYS A 110 -14.87 -0.61 -5.79
N ILE A 111 -14.31 -0.31 -4.60
CA ILE A 111 -14.82 0.70 -3.68
C ILE A 111 -14.42 2.10 -4.16
N GLU A 112 -13.15 2.27 -4.51
CA GLU A 112 -12.56 3.53 -4.96
C GLU A 112 -11.77 3.32 -6.27
N PRO A 113 -12.42 3.44 -7.46
CA PRO A 113 -11.76 3.21 -8.75
C PRO A 113 -10.59 4.15 -9.05
N SER A 114 -10.54 5.31 -8.39
CA SER A 114 -9.47 6.31 -8.52
C SER A 114 -8.37 6.20 -7.46
N PHE A 115 -8.32 5.11 -6.71
CA PHE A 115 -7.30 4.92 -5.68
C PHE A 115 -5.91 4.65 -6.29
N ILE A 116 -5.19 5.73 -6.60
CA ILE A 116 -3.91 5.70 -7.34
C ILE A 116 -2.91 4.72 -6.74
N ARG A 117 -2.76 4.70 -5.42
CA ARG A 117 -1.83 3.78 -4.75
C ARG A 117 -2.18 2.31 -4.98
N ALA A 118 -3.46 1.97 -5.00
CA ALA A 118 -3.92 0.61 -5.28
C ALA A 118 -3.70 0.24 -6.75
N LEU A 119 -4.04 1.14 -7.69
CA LEU A 119 -3.75 0.97 -9.12
C LEU A 119 -2.25 0.74 -9.35
N PHE A 120 -1.39 1.59 -8.80
CA PHE A 120 0.05 1.51 -8.98
C PHE A 120 0.64 0.19 -8.44
N ASN A 121 0.28 -0.20 -7.21
CA ASN A 121 0.77 -1.45 -6.64
C ASN A 121 0.20 -2.68 -7.35
N ARG A 122 -1.06 -2.64 -7.81
CA ARG A 122 -1.65 -3.72 -8.62
C ARG A 122 -0.94 -3.84 -9.97
N ALA A 123 -0.56 -2.72 -10.59
CA ALA A 123 0.22 -2.72 -11.82
C ALA A 123 1.57 -3.43 -11.65
N LEU A 124 2.33 -3.07 -10.61
CA LEU A 124 3.61 -3.71 -10.33
C LEU A 124 3.46 -5.22 -10.07
N LEU A 125 2.42 -5.60 -9.34
CA LEU A 125 2.15 -7.00 -9.05
C LEU A 125 1.68 -7.76 -10.30
N ASN A 126 0.84 -7.15 -11.15
CA ASN A 126 0.41 -7.72 -12.43
C ASN A 126 1.62 -7.93 -13.38
N GLU A 127 2.57 -6.99 -13.46
CA GLU A 127 3.82 -7.20 -14.21
C GLU A 127 4.56 -8.43 -13.68
N LYS A 128 4.73 -8.52 -12.36
CA LYS A 128 5.46 -9.62 -11.70
C LYS A 128 4.86 -10.99 -12.01
N VAL A 129 3.52 -11.09 -12.07
CA VAL A 129 2.83 -12.34 -12.39
C VAL A 129 2.57 -12.53 -13.90
N GLY A 130 3.17 -11.71 -14.75
CA GLY A 130 3.10 -11.84 -16.22
C GLY A 130 1.84 -11.31 -16.88
N ARG A 131 1.02 -10.52 -16.17
CA ARG A 131 -0.22 -9.90 -16.66
C ARG A 131 0.05 -8.48 -17.18
N LEU A 132 0.92 -8.39 -18.18
CA LEU A 132 1.46 -7.10 -18.65
C LEU A 132 0.37 -6.10 -19.06
N GLU A 133 -0.63 -6.50 -19.87
CA GLU A 133 -1.65 -5.56 -20.36
C GLU A 133 -2.48 -4.94 -19.22
N GLN A 134 -2.78 -5.73 -18.18
CA GLN A 134 -3.47 -5.21 -17.00
C GLN A 134 -2.59 -4.22 -16.21
N ALA A 135 -1.29 -4.51 -16.12
CA ALA A 135 -0.33 -3.61 -15.48
C ALA A 135 -0.23 -2.26 -16.21
N LEU A 136 -0.15 -2.30 -17.54
CA LEU A 136 -0.08 -1.08 -18.36
C LEU A 136 -1.36 -0.25 -18.24
N GLN A 137 -2.53 -0.90 -18.29
CA GLN A 137 -3.82 -0.22 -18.12
C GLN A 137 -3.91 0.50 -16.75
N ASP A 138 -3.47 -0.15 -15.68
CA ASP A 138 -3.48 0.46 -14.34
C ASP A 138 -2.54 1.69 -14.29
N LEU A 139 -1.35 1.64 -14.90
CA LEU A 139 -0.43 2.77 -14.96
C LEU A 139 -0.95 3.92 -15.84
N GLU A 140 -1.64 3.60 -16.94
CA GLU A 140 -2.31 4.61 -17.77
C GLU A 140 -3.43 5.32 -16.98
N ASN A 141 -4.21 4.56 -16.20
CA ASN A 141 -5.21 5.13 -15.30
C ASN A 141 -4.56 6.04 -14.25
N CYS A 142 -3.45 5.61 -13.61
CA CYS A 142 -2.68 6.47 -12.69
C CYS A 142 -2.23 7.77 -13.37
N SER A 143 -1.68 7.69 -14.57
CA SER A 143 -1.21 8.87 -15.33
C SER A 143 -2.34 9.84 -15.69
N SER A 144 -3.54 9.32 -15.95
CA SER A 144 -4.72 10.15 -16.22
C SER A 144 -5.24 10.87 -14.98
N LEU A 145 -5.15 10.23 -13.82
CA LEU A 145 -5.61 10.73 -12.52
C LEU A 145 -4.63 11.73 -11.90
N GLU A 146 -3.34 11.49 -12.03
CA GLU A 146 -2.28 12.31 -11.42
C GLU A 146 -1.39 12.95 -12.50
N LYS A 147 -1.96 13.96 -13.17
CA LYS A 147 -1.25 14.71 -14.20
C LYS A 147 -0.08 15.48 -13.60
N GLY A 148 1.10 15.34 -14.22
CA GLY A 148 2.32 16.01 -13.77
C GLY A 148 3.20 15.21 -12.81
N ASN A 149 2.79 14.01 -12.39
CA ASN A 149 3.68 13.09 -11.70
C ASN A 149 4.51 12.32 -12.74
N ALA A 150 5.75 12.75 -12.95
CA ALA A 150 6.66 12.18 -13.95
C ALA A 150 7.12 10.74 -13.63
N ASP A 151 6.95 10.28 -12.40
CA ASP A 151 7.35 8.92 -11.98
C ASP A 151 6.44 7.83 -12.56
N ILE A 152 5.16 8.15 -12.78
CA ILE A 152 4.19 7.21 -13.33
C ILE A 152 4.49 6.87 -14.81
N PRO A 153 4.59 7.86 -15.74
CA PRO A 153 4.98 7.58 -17.11
C PRO A 153 6.39 7.00 -17.22
N PHE A 154 7.30 7.34 -16.31
CA PHE A 154 8.61 6.71 -16.24
C PHE A 154 8.50 5.22 -15.89
N THR A 155 7.70 4.85 -14.89
CA THR A 155 7.44 3.46 -14.51
C THR A 155 6.80 2.68 -15.66
N LEU A 156 5.81 3.27 -16.33
CA LEU A 156 5.18 2.70 -17.53
C LEU A 156 6.22 2.43 -18.63
N ALA A 157 7.09 3.39 -18.91
CA ALA A 157 8.13 3.23 -19.93
C ALA A 157 9.16 2.17 -19.56
N VAL A 158 9.57 2.07 -18.29
CA VAL A 158 10.46 1.02 -17.79
C VAL A 158 9.83 -0.35 -17.96
N MET A 159 8.56 -0.49 -17.62
CA MET A 159 7.80 -1.72 -17.78
C MET A 159 7.70 -2.14 -19.25
N LEU A 160 7.34 -1.24 -20.15
CA LEU A 160 7.30 -1.46 -21.59
C LEU A 160 8.68 -1.86 -22.14
N TYR A 161 9.74 -1.16 -21.72
CA TYR A 161 11.11 -1.43 -22.16
C TYR A 161 11.58 -2.83 -21.74
N ARG A 162 11.35 -3.25 -20.50
CA ARG A 162 11.68 -4.59 -19.99
C ARG A 162 10.97 -5.70 -20.76
N ASN A 163 9.78 -5.41 -21.30
CA ASN A 163 8.96 -6.34 -22.06
C ASN A 163 9.17 -6.23 -23.58
N GLY A 164 10.24 -5.54 -24.04
CA GLY A 164 10.62 -5.45 -25.45
C GLY A 164 9.77 -4.47 -26.29
N ARG A 165 8.84 -3.74 -25.68
CA ARG A 165 7.96 -2.75 -26.34
C ARG A 165 8.66 -1.37 -26.44
N TYR A 166 9.81 -1.35 -27.07
CA TYR A 166 10.72 -0.19 -27.07
C TYR A 166 10.13 1.07 -27.69
N ARG A 167 9.33 0.94 -28.78
CA ARG A 167 8.67 2.09 -29.42
C ARG A 167 7.69 2.77 -28.47
N GLU A 168 6.86 1.97 -27.80
CA GLU A 168 5.86 2.46 -26.86
C GLU A 168 6.51 3.05 -25.60
N ALA A 169 7.57 2.43 -25.12
CA ALA A 169 8.38 3.01 -24.01
C ALA A 169 8.89 4.41 -24.35
N ALA A 170 9.43 4.57 -25.57
CA ALA A 170 9.89 5.89 -26.03
C ALA A 170 8.75 6.91 -26.16
N GLU A 171 7.57 6.45 -26.59
CA GLU A 171 6.39 7.30 -26.73
C GLU A 171 5.82 7.76 -25.37
N ALA A 172 5.74 6.87 -24.40
CA ALA A 172 5.35 7.22 -23.03
C ALA A 172 6.25 8.33 -22.44
N LEU A 173 7.56 8.22 -22.61
CA LEU A 173 8.51 9.22 -22.11
C LEU A 173 8.50 10.56 -22.88
N ARG A 174 8.09 10.56 -24.16
CA ARG A 174 7.94 11.82 -24.92
C ARG A 174 6.73 12.62 -24.46
N ARG A 175 5.68 11.95 -23.97
CA ARG A 175 4.48 12.61 -23.44
C ARG A 175 4.77 13.33 -22.11
N ASP A 176 5.68 12.78 -21.31
CA ASP A 176 6.11 13.39 -20.05
C ASP A 176 7.63 13.19 -19.84
N PRO A 177 8.47 14.13 -20.36
CA PRO A 177 9.93 14.03 -20.28
C PRO A 177 10.50 14.46 -18.92
N GLY A 178 9.66 14.78 -17.93
CA GLY A 178 10.06 15.41 -16.67
C GLY A 178 10.95 14.56 -15.76
N HIS A 179 10.98 13.23 -15.94
CA HIS A 179 11.80 12.35 -15.11
C HIS A 179 13.28 12.38 -15.50
N ALA A 180 14.18 12.61 -14.53
CA ALA A 180 15.63 12.77 -14.77
C ALA A 180 16.29 11.60 -15.52
N ARG A 181 15.80 10.37 -15.37
CA ARG A 181 16.31 9.16 -16.05
C ARG A 181 15.65 8.85 -17.39
N ALA A 182 14.62 9.61 -17.78
CA ALA A 182 13.86 9.37 -19.02
C ALA A 182 14.76 9.40 -20.27
N ARG A 183 15.73 10.33 -20.33
CA ARG A 183 16.65 10.47 -21.46
C ARG A 183 17.44 9.20 -21.74
N GLN A 184 17.96 8.54 -20.73
CA GLN A 184 18.75 7.31 -20.86
C GLN A 184 17.93 6.15 -21.45
N ILE A 185 16.67 6.03 -21.01
CA ILE A 185 15.76 4.99 -21.54
C ILE A 185 15.34 5.33 -22.97
N LEU A 186 15.08 6.60 -23.29
CA LEU A 186 14.77 7.05 -24.65
C LEU A 186 15.89 6.73 -25.64
N GLU A 187 17.15 6.98 -25.27
CA GLU A 187 18.31 6.66 -26.11
C GLU A 187 18.45 5.15 -26.31
N SER A 188 18.28 4.36 -25.24
CA SER A 188 18.36 2.90 -25.31
C SER A 188 17.20 2.31 -26.15
N ALA A 189 15.97 2.77 -25.93
CA ALA A 189 14.80 2.33 -26.70
C ALA A 189 14.92 2.66 -28.19
N SER A 190 15.48 3.84 -28.52
CA SER A 190 15.71 4.25 -29.90
C SER A 190 16.74 3.40 -30.65
N ARG A 191 17.70 2.79 -29.95
CA ARG A 191 18.68 1.86 -30.54
C ARG A 191 18.08 0.47 -30.81
N HIS A 192 17.19 -0.01 -29.99
CA HIS A 192 16.58 -1.34 -30.10
C HIS A 192 15.30 -1.34 -30.95
N GLY A 193 14.66 -0.19 -31.16
CA GLY A 193 13.44 -0.04 -31.94
C GLY A 193 13.64 0.20 -33.45
N ARG A 194 14.89 0.12 -33.91
CA ARG A 194 15.26 0.13 -35.33
C ARG A 194 15.38 -1.29 -35.84
#